data_2b029ca5fe743a0b669dbc69d293a89c
#
_entry.id   2b029ca5fe743a0b669dbc69d293a89c
#
_cell.length_a   1.000
_cell.length_b   1.000
_cell.length_c   1.000
_cell.angle_alpha   90.00
_cell.angle_beta   90.00
_cell.angle_gamma   90.00
#
_symmetry.space_group_name_H-M   'P 1'
#
loop_
_entity.id
_entity.type
_entity.pdbx_description
1 polymer ?
#
loop_
_entity_poly.entity_id
_entity_poly.type
_entity_poly.pdbx_seq_one_letter_code
_entity_poly.pdbx_strand_id
1 'polypeptide(L)'
;MNLALFDLDNTILAGDSDYNWSRFLIQEGYLDGAIHAEKNEKFYADYKDGTLDIFAFVEFQFKPLARNPRSVLNQLLKKYVEEVIKPMITDKARALVKKHQEAGDLIIVITATNSFITKPIAALFGIENLIGTDPEVREGEFTGKVSGLPSFKEGKVTRLEAWLKGKNLSLASFEKSYFYSDSHNDLPLMQKVTHPVAVDSDDVLSEYAKSKGWPQISLR
;
A
#
# COMPACT_ATOMS: atom_id res chain seq x y z
N MET A 1 -13.28 3.17 -20.85
CA MET A 1 -12.80 2.50 -19.61
C MET A 1 -11.69 3.37 -19.04
N ASN A 2 -11.76 3.72 -17.77
CA ASN A 2 -10.71 4.45 -17.08
C ASN A 2 -9.85 3.51 -16.24
N LEU A 3 -8.76 4.07 -15.69
CA LEU A 3 -7.91 3.41 -14.69
C LEU A 3 -8.08 4.13 -13.36
N ALA A 4 -8.35 3.39 -12.27
CA ALA A 4 -8.39 3.92 -10.92
C ALA A 4 -7.33 3.21 -10.06
N LEU A 5 -6.30 3.96 -9.68
CA LEU A 5 -5.23 3.53 -8.81
C LEU A 5 -5.50 4.04 -7.40
N PHE A 6 -5.33 3.18 -6.41
CA PHE A 6 -5.46 3.55 -5.01
C PHE A 6 -4.20 3.16 -4.26
N ASP A 7 -3.55 4.12 -3.61
CA ASP A 7 -2.71 3.76 -2.48
C ASP A 7 -3.58 3.19 -1.36
N LEU A 8 -2.97 2.45 -0.43
CA LEU A 8 -3.71 1.72 0.58
C LEU A 8 -3.68 2.42 1.93
N ASP A 9 -2.49 2.46 2.52
CA ASP A 9 -2.27 2.89 3.91
C ASP A 9 -2.47 4.40 4.04
N ASN A 10 -3.20 4.84 5.06
CA ASN A 10 -3.64 6.22 5.24
C ASN A 10 -4.41 6.84 4.06
N THR A 11 -4.63 6.11 2.98
CA THR A 11 -5.46 6.52 1.84
C THR A 11 -6.86 5.90 1.93
N ILE A 12 -7.08 4.67 1.45
CA ILE A 12 -8.37 3.96 1.58
C ILE A 12 -8.51 3.19 2.90
N LEU A 13 -7.41 2.99 3.63
CA LEU A 13 -7.41 2.62 5.04
C LEU A 13 -7.23 3.85 5.94
N ALA A 14 -7.97 3.92 7.04
CA ALA A 14 -7.78 4.94 8.08
C ALA A 14 -6.64 4.53 9.03
N GLY A 15 -5.45 4.23 8.49
CA GLY A 15 -4.27 3.81 9.23
C GLY A 15 -3.27 3.08 8.36
N ASP A 16 -2.13 2.70 8.95
CA ASP A 16 -1.02 2.03 8.27
C ASP A 16 -1.02 0.53 8.61
N SER A 17 -1.21 -0.31 7.58
CA SER A 17 -1.31 -1.75 7.74
C SER A 17 0.02 -2.42 8.06
N ASP A 18 1.15 -1.86 7.63
CA ASP A 18 2.46 -2.46 7.89
C ASP A 18 2.95 -2.13 9.31
N TYR A 19 2.78 -0.88 9.72
CA TYR A 19 3.07 -0.44 11.09
C TYR A 19 2.22 -1.21 12.11
N ASN A 20 0.92 -1.34 11.88
CA ASN A 20 0.02 -2.05 12.78
C ASN A 20 0.22 -3.57 12.75
N TRP A 21 0.66 -4.17 11.63
CA TRP A 21 1.04 -5.58 11.58
C TRP A 21 2.19 -5.89 12.54
N SER A 22 3.22 -5.05 12.54
CA SER A 22 4.34 -5.20 13.48
C SER A 22 3.87 -5.10 14.94
N ARG A 23 3.00 -4.14 15.27
CA ARG A 23 2.42 -4.00 16.62
C ARG A 23 1.58 -5.20 17.00
N PHE A 24 0.75 -5.70 16.08
CA PHE A 24 -0.05 -6.90 16.28
C PHE A 24 0.85 -8.12 16.57
N LEU A 25 1.91 -8.34 15.79
CA LEU A 25 2.84 -9.44 16.05
C LEU A 25 3.54 -9.34 17.41
N ILE A 26 3.84 -8.13 17.90
CA ILE A 26 4.36 -7.90 19.25
C ILE A 26 3.32 -8.32 20.30
N GLN A 27 2.07 -7.90 20.15
CA GLN A 27 0.98 -8.24 21.07
C GLN A 27 0.70 -9.76 21.12
N GLU A 28 0.82 -10.43 19.98
CA GLU A 28 0.65 -11.89 19.89
C GLU A 28 1.91 -12.68 20.32
N GLY A 29 3.01 -12.00 20.71
CA GLY A 29 4.23 -12.64 21.21
C GLY A 29 5.15 -13.22 20.12
N TYR A 30 4.97 -12.82 18.86
CA TYR A 30 5.79 -13.26 17.73
C TYR A 30 6.96 -12.33 17.41
N LEU A 31 7.01 -11.16 18.03
CA LEU A 31 8.12 -10.21 17.94
C LEU A 31 8.52 -9.70 19.32
N ASP A 32 9.83 -9.49 19.51
CA ASP A 32 10.35 -8.79 20.69
C ASP A 32 9.95 -7.32 20.62
N GLY A 33 9.14 -6.89 21.61
CA GLY A 33 8.52 -5.57 21.60
C GLY A 33 9.48 -4.41 21.70
N ALA A 34 10.55 -4.52 22.51
CA ALA A 34 11.41 -3.36 22.82
C ALA A 34 12.23 -2.91 21.59
N ILE A 35 12.94 -3.85 20.96
CA ILE A 35 13.83 -3.54 19.82
C ILE A 35 13.03 -3.26 18.54
N HIS A 36 11.92 -3.99 18.37
CA HIS A 36 11.15 -3.88 17.12
C HIS A 36 10.31 -2.60 17.07
N ALA A 37 9.72 -2.20 18.20
CA ALA A 37 8.92 -0.96 18.28
C ALA A 37 9.77 0.27 17.98
N GLU A 38 10.96 0.40 18.59
CA GLU A 38 11.86 1.53 18.35
C GLU A 38 12.27 1.66 16.87
N LYS A 39 12.61 0.53 16.21
CA LYS A 39 12.95 0.52 14.79
C LYS A 39 11.77 0.85 13.89
N ASN A 40 10.59 0.33 14.23
CA ASN A 40 9.37 0.59 13.46
C ASN A 40 8.99 2.07 13.50
N GLU A 41 9.07 2.72 14.68
CA GLU A 41 8.85 4.16 14.83
C GLU A 41 9.84 4.97 13.99
N LYS A 42 11.12 4.58 14.00
CA LYS A 42 12.15 5.25 13.20
C LYS A 42 11.83 5.16 11.70
N PHE A 43 11.55 3.96 11.18
CA PHE A 43 11.20 3.80 9.77
C PHE A 43 9.92 4.54 9.38
N TYR A 44 8.94 4.62 10.28
CA TYR A 44 7.73 5.39 10.06
C TYR A 44 8.02 6.90 9.98
N ALA A 45 8.92 7.43 10.84
CA ALA A 45 9.37 8.81 10.74
C ALA A 45 10.12 9.06 9.42
N ASP A 46 11.10 8.21 9.08
CA ASP A 46 11.86 8.31 7.82
C ASP A 46 10.94 8.27 6.58
N TYR A 47 9.83 7.48 6.63
CA TYR A 47 8.82 7.46 5.57
C TYR A 47 8.12 8.81 5.43
N LYS A 48 7.66 9.40 6.54
CA LYS A 48 7.01 10.71 6.55
C LYS A 48 7.91 11.84 6.08
N ASP A 49 9.20 11.77 6.42
CA ASP A 49 10.20 12.75 6.01
C ASP A 49 10.70 12.53 4.57
N GLY A 50 10.26 11.46 3.90
CA GLY A 50 10.69 11.10 2.55
C GLY A 50 12.14 10.61 2.45
N THR A 51 12.78 10.27 3.56
CA THR A 51 14.19 9.84 3.66
C THR A 51 14.35 8.33 3.81
N LEU A 52 13.25 7.58 3.77
CA LEU A 52 13.23 6.12 3.97
C LEU A 52 14.16 5.38 3.00
N ASP A 53 15.12 4.62 3.55
CA ASP A 53 15.80 3.55 2.82
C ASP A 53 14.85 2.34 2.70
N ILE A 54 14.24 2.22 1.53
CA ILE A 54 13.22 1.20 1.28
C ILE A 54 13.78 -0.23 1.39
N PHE A 55 15.05 -0.48 1.04
CA PHE A 55 15.62 -1.81 1.12
C PHE A 55 15.92 -2.21 2.57
N ALA A 56 16.46 -1.29 3.38
CA ALA A 56 16.66 -1.51 4.81
C ALA A 56 15.31 -1.74 5.53
N PHE A 57 14.28 -0.99 5.16
CA PHE A 57 12.93 -1.14 5.68
C PHE A 57 12.33 -2.51 5.33
N VAL A 58 12.37 -2.89 4.05
CA VAL A 58 11.82 -4.17 3.59
C VAL A 58 12.55 -5.36 4.24
N GLU A 59 13.88 -5.30 4.36
CA GLU A 59 14.65 -6.33 5.07
C GLU A 59 14.21 -6.44 6.53
N PHE A 60 13.98 -5.32 7.19
CA PHE A 60 13.50 -5.30 8.58
C PHE A 60 12.10 -5.91 8.69
N GLN A 61 11.15 -5.51 7.82
CA GLN A 61 9.75 -5.96 7.86
C GLN A 61 9.58 -7.42 7.44
N PHE A 62 10.45 -7.96 6.60
CA PHE A 62 10.33 -9.34 6.12
C PHE A 62 11.05 -10.35 7.01
N LYS A 63 11.94 -9.92 7.91
CA LYS A 63 12.57 -10.83 8.90
C LYS A 63 11.56 -11.64 9.72
N PRO A 64 10.48 -11.05 10.27
CA PRO A 64 9.47 -11.82 10.99
C PRO A 64 8.74 -12.84 10.11
N LEU A 65 8.55 -12.56 8.82
CA LEU A 65 7.94 -13.50 7.89
C LEU A 65 8.81 -14.75 7.72
N ALA A 66 10.14 -14.58 7.60
CA ALA A 66 11.06 -15.71 7.46
C ALA A 66 11.25 -16.54 8.74
N ARG A 67 10.93 -15.97 9.90
CA ARG A 67 11.11 -16.66 11.19
C ARG A 67 9.92 -17.53 11.60
N ASN A 68 8.81 -17.40 10.92
CA ASN A 68 7.57 -18.07 11.27
C ASN A 68 7.05 -18.90 10.09
N PRO A 69 6.57 -20.14 10.32
CA PRO A 69 5.98 -20.95 9.27
C PRO A 69 4.81 -20.24 8.59
N ARG A 70 4.67 -20.43 7.29
CA ARG A 70 3.59 -19.82 6.47
C ARG A 70 2.19 -20.11 7.03
N SER A 71 1.98 -21.30 7.56
CA SER A 71 0.70 -21.69 8.17
C SER A 71 0.35 -20.85 9.40
N VAL A 72 1.33 -20.53 10.24
CA VAL A 72 1.18 -19.66 11.43
C VAL A 72 0.89 -18.22 10.96
N LEU A 73 1.68 -17.73 10.02
CA LEU A 73 1.48 -16.37 9.48
C LEU A 73 0.09 -16.20 8.84
N ASN A 74 -0.42 -17.20 8.15
CA ASN A 74 -1.77 -17.17 7.57
C ASN A 74 -2.86 -17.10 8.65
N GLN A 75 -2.69 -17.79 9.79
CA GLN A 75 -3.65 -17.71 10.91
C GLN A 75 -3.60 -16.33 11.57
N LEU A 76 -2.40 -15.80 11.82
CA LEU A 76 -2.21 -14.47 12.38
C LEU A 76 -2.76 -13.39 11.46
N LEU A 77 -2.53 -13.50 10.14
CA LEU A 77 -3.06 -12.56 9.16
C LEU A 77 -4.60 -12.53 9.15
N LYS A 78 -5.24 -13.70 9.28
CA LYS A 78 -6.69 -13.80 9.39
C LYS A 78 -7.21 -13.04 10.60
N LYS A 79 -6.60 -13.25 11.76
CA LYS A 79 -6.94 -12.56 13.02
C LYS A 79 -6.70 -11.05 12.89
N TYR A 80 -5.55 -10.67 12.35
CA TYR A 80 -5.17 -9.28 12.12
C TYR A 80 -6.17 -8.53 11.23
N VAL A 81 -6.59 -9.15 10.13
CA VAL A 81 -7.58 -8.55 9.21
C VAL A 81 -8.92 -8.31 9.92
N GLU A 82 -9.38 -9.28 10.73
CA GLU A 82 -10.65 -9.15 11.46
C GLU A 82 -10.58 -8.08 12.56
N GLU A 83 -9.55 -8.13 13.39
CA GLU A 83 -9.49 -7.34 14.64
C GLU A 83 -8.93 -5.93 14.42
N VAL A 84 -7.99 -5.77 13.47
CA VAL A 84 -7.25 -4.51 13.29
C VAL A 84 -7.66 -3.81 12.00
N ILE A 85 -7.70 -4.53 10.87
CA ILE A 85 -7.90 -3.89 9.56
C ILE A 85 -9.36 -3.50 9.31
N LYS A 86 -10.31 -4.39 9.59
CA LYS A 86 -11.72 -4.08 9.30
C LYS A 86 -12.23 -2.79 9.96
N PRO A 87 -11.86 -2.47 11.21
CA PRO A 87 -12.23 -1.20 11.84
C PRO A 87 -11.62 0.05 11.15
N MET A 88 -10.55 -0.11 10.37
CA MET A 88 -9.90 1.00 9.65
C MET A 88 -10.57 1.31 8.30
N ILE A 89 -11.55 0.53 7.87
CA ILE A 89 -12.23 0.74 6.58
C ILE A 89 -13.44 1.63 6.80
N THR A 90 -13.41 2.84 6.24
CA THR A 90 -14.49 3.80 6.34
C THR A 90 -15.56 3.61 5.25
N ASP A 91 -16.79 4.07 5.51
CA ASP A 91 -17.86 4.04 4.50
C ASP A 91 -17.53 4.93 3.31
N LYS A 92 -16.82 6.06 3.52
CA LYS A 92 -16.40 6.95 2.43
C LYS A 92 -15.40 6.27 1.51
N ALA A 93 -14.43 5.51 2.05
CA ALA A 93 -13.48 4.74 1.25
C ALA A 93 -14.18 3.66 0.42
N ARG A 94 -15.12 2.92 1.05
CA ARG A 94 -15.95 1.94 0.33
C ARG A 94 -16.76 2.58 -0.79
N ALA A 95 -17.40 3.72 -0.52
CA ALA A 95 -18.20 4.44 -1.51
C ALA A 95 -17.35 4.93 -2.69
N LEU A 96 -16.12 5.41 -2.44
CA LEU A 96 -15.21 5.85 -3.49
C LEU A 96 -14.80 4.67 -4.39
N VAL A 97 -14.39 3.55 -3.82
CA VAL A 97 -14.03 2.34 -4.59
C VAL A 97 -15.23 1.83 -5.37
N LYS A 98 -16.41 1.75 -4.74
CA LYS A 98 -17.66 1.31 -5.37
C LYS A 98 -18.03 2.18 -6.57
N LYS A 99 -17.85 3.49 -6.51
CA LYS A 99 -18.08 4.41 -7.63
C LYS A 99 -17.29 3.99 -8.87
N HIS A 100 -16.02 3.63 -8.72
CA HIS A 100 -15.19 3.16 -9.83
C HIS A 100 -15.57 1.76 -10.32
N GLN A 101 -16.00 0.88 -9.40
CA GLN A 101 -16.53 -0.45 -9.75
C GLN A 101 -17.80 -0.33 -10.61
N GLU A 102 -18.75 0.51 -10.19
CA GLU A 102 -20.00 0.75 -10.93
C GLU A 102 -19.77 1.43 -12.28
N ALA A 103 -18.70 2.23 -12.40
CA ALA A 103 -18.29 2.83 -13.69
C ALA A 103 -17.58 1.84 -14.63
N GLY A 104 -17.29 0.62 -14.19
CA GLY A 104 -16.55 -0.38 -14.97
C GLY A 104 -15.08 -0.01 -15.19
N ASP A 105 -14.49 0.77 -14.29
CA ASP A 105 -13.08 1.17 -14.36
C ASP A 105 -12.16 -0.01 -13.99
N LEU A 106 -10.96 -0.05 -14.59
CA LEU A 106 -9.91 -0.96 -14.13
C LEU A 106 -9.36 -0.44 -12.82
N ILE A 107 -9.51 -1.22 -11.74
CA ILE A 107 -9.10 -0.81 -10.40
C ILE A 107 -7.87 -1.60 -9.96
N ILE A 108 -6.88 -0.89 -9.41
CA ILE A 108 -5.64 -1.47 -8.89
C ILE A 108 -5.31 -0.80 -7.55
N VAL A 109 -5.05 -1.60 -6.52
CA VAL A 109 -4.34 -1.11 -5.33
C VAL A 109 -2.84 -1.12 -5.63
N ILE A 110 -2.16 0.01 -5.40
CA ILE A 110 -0.72 0.14 -5.57
C ILE A 110 -0.09 0.73 -4.30
N THR A 111 0.64 -0.09 -3.55
CA THR A 111 1.14 0.25 -2.21
C THR A 111 2.59 -0.15 -2.01
N ALA A 112 3.31 0.56 -1.15
CA ALA A 112 4.66 0.20 -0.74
C ALA A 112 4.69 -1.03 0.19
N THR A 113 3.58 -1.30 0.87
CA THR A 113 3.45 -2.39 1.84
C THR A 113 3.49 -3.76 1.18
N ASN A 114 3.90 -4.76 1.95
CA ASN A 114 4.08 -6.11 1.43
C ASN A 114 2.77 -6.76 0.97
N SER A 115 2.84 -7.47 -0.17
CA SER A 115 1.66 -8.07 -0.81
C SER A 115 1.03 -9.21 0.00
N PHE A 116 1.75 -9.82 0.95
CA PHE A 116 1.18 -10.83 1.83
C PHE A 116 0.09 -10.26 2.74
N ILE A 117 0.35 -9.07 3.34
CA ILE A 117 -0.61 -8.39 4.21
C ILE A 117 -1.70 -7.73 3.38
N THR A 118 -1.33 -7.04 2.30
CA THR A 118 -2.24 -6.15 1.58
C THR A 118 -3.21 -6.87 0.65
N LYS A 119 -2.89 -8.09 0.22
CA LYS A 119 -3.79 -8.88 -0.64
C LYS A 119 -5.17 -9.15 -0.02
N PRO A 120 -5.30 -9.68 1.21
CA PRO A 120 -6.60 -9.84 1.84
C PRO A 120 -7.28 -8.50 2.14
N ILE A 121 -6.53 -7.42 2.36
CA ILE A 121 -7.09 -6.09 2.59
C ILE A 121 -7.74 -5.54 1.31
N ALA A 122 -7.06 -5.62 0.17
CA ALA A 122 -7.62 -5.23 -1.13
C ALA A 122 -8.91 -6.02 -1.43
N ALA A 123 -8.95 -7.31 -1.08
CA ALA A 123 -10.13 -8.17 -1.25
C ALA A 123 -11.33 -7.68 -0.42
N LEU A 124 -11.14 -7.02 0.74
CA LEU A 124 -12.25 -6.43 1.53
C LEU A 124 -12.95 -5.27 0.80
N PHE A 125 -12.29 -4.67 -0.17
CA PHE A 125 -12.85 -3.66 -1.07
C PHE A 125 -13.38 -4.26 -2.38
N GLY A 126 -13.28 -5.59 -2.58
CA GLY A 126 -13.59 -6.25 -3.84
C GLY A 126 -12.59 -5.92 -4.96
N ILE A 127 -11.35 -5.58 -4.62
CA ILE A 127 -10.29 -5.27 -5.59
C ILE A 127 -9.38 -6.48 -5.73
N GLU A 128 -9.30 -7.02 -6.96
CA GLU A 128 -8.49 -8.19 -7.27
C GLU A 128 -7.05 -7.83 -7.70
N ASN A 129 -6.87 -6.66 -8.31
CA ASN A 129 -5.55 -6.24 -8.81
C ASN A 129 -4.77 -5.51 -7.72
N LEU A 130 -3.60 -6.03 -7.40
CA LEU A 130 -2.70 -5.48 -6.39
C LEU A 130 -1.27 -5.42 -6.92
N ILE A 131 -0.63 -4.28 -6.72
CA ILE A 131 0.81 -4.06 -6.90
C ILE A 131 1.37 -3.64 -5.55
N GLY A 132 1.90 -4.57 -4.78
CA GLY A 132 2.56 -4.34 -3.50
C GLY A 132 4.06 -4.62 -3.58
N THR A 133 4.79 -4.53 -2.49
CA THR A 133 6.16 -5.03 -2.40
C THR A 133 6.12 -6.53 -2.10
N ASP A 134 6.65 -7.36 -2.99
CA ASP A 134 6.49 -8.79 -2.89
C ASP A 134 7.60 -9.44 -2.04
N PRO A 135 7.26 -10.18 -0.96
CA PRO A 135 8.22 -11.00 -0.26
C PRO A 135 8.62 -12.23 -1.11
N GLU A 136 9.93 -12.54 -1.13
CA GLU A 136 10.43 -13.74 -1.80
C GLU A 136 9.92 -15.00 -1.11
N VAL A 137 9.46 -15.96 -1.91
CA VAL A 137 8.97 -17.28 -1.46
C VAL A 137 9.82 -18.37 -2.08
N ARG A 138 10.30 -19.32 -1.28
CA ARG A 138 10.93 -20.56 -1.73
C ARG A 138 10.30 -21.74 -1.02
N GLU A 139 9.97 -22.77 -1.75
CA GLU A 139 9.33 -23.99 -1.21
C GLU A 139 8.08 -23.71 -0.36
N GLY A 140 7.33 -22.65 -0.69
CA GLY A 140 6.12 -22.24 0.02
C GLY A 140 6.33 -21.33 1.22
N GLU A 141 7.58 -21.14 1.68
CA GLU A 141 7.94 -20.32 2.84
C GLU A 141 8.60 -18.99 2.43
N PHE A 142 8.48 -17.97 3.28
CA PHE A 142 9.15 -16.68 3.06
C PHE A 142 10.63 -16.76 3.39
N THR A 143 11.47 -16.15 2.56
CA THR A 143 12.92 -16.10 2.78
C THR A 143 13.39 -14.89 3.59
N GLY A 144 12.51 -13.89 3.82
CA GLY A 144 12.85 -12.62 4.44
C GLY A 144 13.47 -11.60 3.47
N LYS A 145 13.53 -11.94 2.18
CA LYS A 145 14.02 -11.02 1.13
C LYS A 145 12.87 -10.49 0.29
N VAL A 146 13.13 -9.40 -0.41
CA VAL A 146 12.21 -8.87 -1.42
C VAL A 146 12.36 -9.63 -2.74
N SER A 147 11.24 -9.85 -3.42
CA SER A 147 11.19 -10.35 -4.79
C SER A 147 11.03 -9.18 -5.76
N GLY A 148 12.10 -8.86 -6.49
CA GLY A 148 12.08 -7.77 -7.47
C GLY A 148 12.18 -6.38 -6.86
N LEU A 149 11.62 -5.38 -7.56
CA LEU A 149 11.67 -3.98 -7.17
C LEU A 149 10.58 -3.66 -6.13
N PRO A 150 10.90 -3.02 -4.99
CA PRO A 150 9.89 -2.49 -4.08
C PRO A 150 8.93 -1.50 -4.75
N SER A 151 7.66 -1.53 -4.37
CA SER A 151 6.61 -0.63 -4.88
C SER A 151 6.61 0.70 -4.12
N PHE A 152 7.70 1.46 -4.22
CA PHE A 152 7.90 2.72 -3.49
C PHE A 152 8.43 3.80 -4.42
N LYS A 153 7.93 5.03 -4.32
CA LYS A 153 8.31 6.18 -5.17
C LYS A 153 8.28 5.82 -6.68
N GLU A 154 9.40 5.98 -7.37
CA GLU A 154 9.55 5.61 -8.79
C GLU A 154 9.31 4.11 -9.03
N GLY A 155 9.51 3.28 -8.01
CA GLY A 155 9.19 1.86 -8.06
C GLY A 155 7.71 1.59 -8.32
N LYS A 156 6.79 2.41 -7.79
CA LYS A 156 5.35 2.31 -8.14
C LYS A 156 5.14 2.53 -9.64
N VAL A 157 5.79 3.53 -10.23
CA VAL A 157 5.69 3.81 -11.68
C VAL A 157 6.18 2.61 -12.49
N THR A 158 7.40 2.17 -12.21
CA THR A 158 8.03 1.04 -12.93
C THR A 158 7.19 -0.23 -12.85
N ARG A 159 6.66 -0.54 -11.66
CA ARG A 159 5.85 -1.74 -11.46
C ARG A 159 4.47 -1.63 -12.12
N LEU A 160 3.84 -0.45 -12.09
CA LEU A 160 2.58 -0.23 -12.80
C LEU A 160 2.76 -0.38 -14.31
N GLU A 161 3.80 0.24 -14.88
CA GLU A 161 4.08 0.15 -16.32
C GLU A 161 4.35 -1.31 -16.75
N ALA A 162 5.12 -2.06 -15.95
CA ALA A 162 5.37 -3.48 -16.19
C ALA A 162 4.08 -4.32 -16.11
N TRP A 163 3.22 -4.06 -15.12
CA TRP A 163 1.95 -4.74 -14.94
C TRP A 163 0.99 -4.47 -16.11
N LEU A 164 0.87 -3.21 -16.52
CA LEU A 164 0.04 -2.82 -17.68
C LEU A 164 0.58 -3.45 -18.97
N LYS A 165 1.90 -3.41 -19.19
CA LYS A 165 2.54 -4.02 -20.35
C LYS A 165 2.25 -5.53 -20.43
N GLY A 166 2.25 -6.23 -19.30
CA GLY A 166 1.86 -7.65 -19.23
C GLY A 166 0.42 -7.93 -19.66
N LYS A 167 -0.43 -6.90 -19.72
CA LYS A 167 -1.81 -6.96 -20.23
C LYS A 167 -1.98 -6.30 -21.61
N ASN A 168 -0.88 -5.96 -22.29
CA ASN A 168 -0.85 -5.19 -23.53
C ASN A 168 -1.50 -3.80 -23.41
N LEU A 169 -1.38 -3.18 -22.23
CA LEU A 169 -1.89 -1.85 -21.90
C LEU A 169 -0.74 -0.89 -21.55
N SER A 170 -1.04 0.38 -21.56
CA SER A 170 -0.21 1.48 -21.03
C SER A 170 -1.12 2.53 -20.38
N LEU A 171 -0.56 3.54 -19.70
CA LEU A 171 -1.36 4.65 -19.17
C LEU A 171 -2.15 5.37 -20.29
N ALA A 172 -1.59 5.47 -21.49
CA ALA A 172 -2.26 6.07 -22.65
C ALA A 172 -3.43 5.23 -23.22
N SER A 173 -3.60 3.99 -22.76
CA SER A 173 -4.73 3.14 -23.16
C SER A 173 -6.05 3.53 -22.49
N PHE A 174 -6.00 4.43 -21.49
CA PHE A 174 -7.17 4.85 -20.72
C PHE A 174 -7.54 6.29 -21.05
N GLU A 175 -8.85 6.55 -21.12
CA GLU A 175 -9.36 7.92 -21.32
C GLU A 175 -9.00 8.80 -20.12
N LYS A 176 -9.16 8.25 -18.91
CA LYS A 176 -8.77 8.87 -17.65
C LYS A 176 -8.02 7.88 -16.79
N SER A 177 -6.99 8.35 -16.12
CA SER A 177 -6.28 7.63 -15.07
C SER A 177 -6.32 8.42 -13.78
N TYR A 178 -6.90 7.81 -12.73
CA TYR A 178 -6.99 8.39 -11.39
C TYR A 178 -5.91 7.77 -10.52
N PHE A 179 -5.34 8.56 -9.62
CA PHE A 179 -4.53 8.03 -8.53
C PHE A 179 -4.82 8.80 -7.25
N TYR A 180 -5.24 8.07 -6.24
CA TYR A 180 -5.59 8.51 -4.90
C TYR A 180 -4.46 8.16 -3.95
N SER A 181 -3.89 9.16 -3.25
CA SER A 181 -2.79 8.95 -2.29
C SER A 181 -2.76 10.04 -1.21
N ASP A 182 -2.26 9.68 -0.03
CA ASP A 182 -2.02 10.57 1.10
C ASP A 182 -0.58 11.11 1.17
N SER A 183 0.37 10.51 0.43
CA SER A 183 1.80 10.71 0.63
C SER A 183 2.50 11.44 -0.50
N HIS A 184 3.36 12.41 -0.15
CA HIS A 184 4.27 13.04 -1.10
C HIS A 184 5.26 12.05 -1.75
N ASN A 185 5.52 10.89 -1.14
CA ASN A 185 6.33 9.82 -1.72
C ASN A 185 5.73 9.28 -3.03
N ASP A 186 4.43 9.51 -3.27
CA ASP A 186 3.70 9.08 -4.46
C ASP A 186 3.65 10.12 -5.59
N LEU A 187 4.28 11.28 -5.39
CA LEU A 187 4.37 12.33 -6.42
C LEU A 187 4.89 11.80 -7.77
N PRO A 188 5.89 10.90 -7.84
CA PRO A 188 6.34 10.36 -9.12
C PRO A 188 5.22 9.70 -9.93
N LEU A 189 4.29 8.97 -9.29
CA LEU A 189 3.14 8.36 -9.96
C LEU A 189 1.99 9.33 -10.14
N MET A 190 1.72 10.21 -9.17
CA MET A 190 0.67 11.23 -9.26
C MET A 190 0.86 12.16 -10.45
N GLN A 191 2.12 12.46 -10.80
CA GLN A 191 2.45 13.30 -11.96
C GLN A 191 2.29 12.59 -13.32
N LYS A 192 2.12 11.26 -13.33
CA LYS A 192 1.94 10.45 -14.55
C LYS A 192 0.48 10.23 -14.93
N VAL A 193 -0.42 10.34 -13.97
CA VAL A 193 -1.86 10.13 -14.19
C VAL A 193 -2.56 11.43 -14.63
N THR A 194 -3.71 11.29 -15.27
CA THR A 194 -4.48 12.46 -15.74
C THR A 194 -5.28 13.12 -14.61
N HIS A 195 -5.62 12.38 -13.56
CA HIS A 195 -6.47 12.83 -12.46
C HIS A 195 -5.86 12.42 -11.11
N PRO A 196 -4.79 13.08 -10.66
CA PRO A 196 -4.27 12.89 -9.31
C PRO A 196 -5.20 13.49 -8.27
N VAL A 197 -5.39 12.80 -7.14
CA VAL A 197 -6.26 13.23 -6.02
C VAL A 197 -5.51 13.01 -4.71
N ALA A 198 -5.31 14.09 -3.94
CA ALA A 198 -4.74 14.00 -2.61
C ALA A 198 -5.83 13.62 -1.60
N VAL A 199 -5.57 12.61 -0.77
CA VAL A 199 -6.53 12.04 0.18
C VAL A 199 -5.97 12.14 1.59
N ASP A 200 -6.58 12.92 2.49
CA ASP A 200 -6.11 13.10 3.86
C ASP A 200 -4.57 13.26 3.96
N SER A 201 -4.01 14.01 3.02
CA SER A 201 -2.59 14.01 2.66
C SER A 201 -1.70 14.69 3.68
N ASP A 202 -0.41 14.30 3.67
CA ASP A 202 0.64 15.03 4.38
C ASP A 202 0.75 16.48 3.88
N ASP A 203 1.41 17.33 4.68
CA ASP A 203 1.51 18.78 4.41
C ASP A 203 2.23 19.05 3.06
N VAL A 204 3.26 18.26 2.73
CA VAL A 204 4.03 18.43 1.50
C VAL A 204 3.17 18.13 0.27
N LEU A 205 2.45 17.02 0.27
CA LEU A 205 1.52 16.68 -0.81
C LEU A 205 0.36 17.68 -0.86
N SER A 206 -0.18 18.10 0.29
CA SER A 206 -1.27 19.08 0.36
C SER A 206 -0.88 20.40 -0.30
N GLU A 207 0.30 20.94 0.03
CA GLU A 207 0.80 22.18 -0.58
C GLU A 207 1.08 22.02 -2.07
N TYR A 208 1.68 20.88 -2.46
CA TYR A 208 1.92 20.58 -3.86
C TYR A 208 0.60 20.49 -4.66
N ALA A 209 -0.39 19.76 -4.14
CA ALA A 209 -1.71 19.61 -4.74
C ALA A 209 -2.40 20.97 -4.93
N LYS A 210 -2.36 21.85 -3.91
CA LYS A 210 -2.87 23.24 -4.02
C LYS A 210 -2.18 24.01 -5.14
N SER A 211 -0.84 23.91 -5.22
CA SER A 211 -0.06 24.62 -6.27
C SER A 211 -0.39 24.17 -7.69
N LYS A 212 -0.86 22.92 -7.85
CA LYS A 212 -1.21 22.30 -9.12
C LYS A 212 -2.72 22.31 -9.41
N GLY A 213 -3.54 22.77 -8.46
CA GLY A 213 -4.99 22.72 -8.59
C GLY A 213 -5.56 21.30 -8.54
N TRP A 214 -4.84 20.35 -7.91
CA TRP A 214 -5.31 18.98 -7.76
C TRP A 214 -6.40 18.90 -6.69
N PRO A 215 -7.44 18.07 -6.91
CA PRO A 215 -8.45 17.83 -5.88
C PRO A 215 -7.86 17.29 -4.58
N GLN A 216 -8.39 17.75 -3.46
CA GLN A 216 -8.10 17.26 -2.13
C GLN A 216 -9.40 16.81 -1.48
N ILE A 217 -9.42 15.58 -0.97
CA ILE A 217 -10.60 14.98 -0.34
C ILE A 217 -10.25 14.34 1.00
N SER A 218 -11.26 14.09 1.82
CA SER A 218 -11.12 13.28 3.03
C SER A 218 -12.01 12.05 2.97
N LEU A 219 -11.44 10.92 3.32
CA LEU A 219 -12.10 9.63 3.50
C LEU A 219 -12.26 9.25 4.98
N ARG A 220 -12.03 10.21 5.89
CA ARG A 220 -12.22 10.07 7.35
C ARG A 220 -13.59 10.57 7.78
#